data_1f33d5dbb92abee5ed5e3c3babaece98
#
_entry.id   1f33d5dbb92abee5ed5e3c3babaece98
#
_cell.length_a   1.000
_cell.length_b   1.000
_cell.length_c   1.000
_cell.angle_alpha   90.00
_cell.angle_beta   90.00
_cell.angle_gamma   90.00
#
_symmetry.space_group_name_H-M   'P 1'
#
loop_
_entity.id
_entity.type
_entity.pdbx_description
1 polymer ?
#
loop_
_entity_poly.entity_id
_entity_poly.type
_entity_poly.pdbx_seq_one_letter_code
_entity_poly.pdbx_strand_id
1 'polypeptide(L)'
;MQEAPDSALNILSGIDPDKIRRGRIHADYALLYSIALDKNYMDTDDDSLMRIARRYYDKRICSDSLKFLINYHCGRIHQNGNDYQEAIRYYLTAEQYALAAHKSYYEGLVYTRIGEVYSEQMNFHGTLEYYQNAYNAWERSGNPAFKNHATLNIANAYSSLGDNVNAIKYYSKALDAAKEQKDNDMTIACLSNLGDIHANDGDYSRALQAVKEIERISPDDLSIYRYRILTKVYCGQRRIDSARYYFGLASELAEDIRDEAQLAYLSIQLELASGNSKEAANSLDEYIGLSDSISRMVVAQSATVAEGKYYKEQTTFASYRLKVRTWFECAIGLLIGTMAICSIYYYRERMKRKQRQIERYMLAIDSMRASKKRALEHLVVKEEREIQLKELVLSRFEFLDQLGRAFYERDNTKAQQEAIYKQVKKFFTNLASNPATQKELEEIVNAASDNIIFKLRNQFPKFKPADIDLLCYIYAGFSAQIISVIIGDSVSNIYNRKSRLKARIATSDSAEKDFFIQKMQ
;
A
#
# COMPACT_ATOMS: atom_id res chain seq x y z
N MET A 1 35.43 5.63 7.95
CA MET A 1 34.01 5.90 7.85
C MET A 1 33.14 4.64 7.86
N GLN A 2 33.46 3.60 7.12
CA GLN A 2 32.68 2.33 7.19
C GLN A 2 32.94 1.56 8.49
N GLU A 3 34.17 1.57 9.01
CA GLU A 3 34.59 0.81 10.19
C GLU A 3 34.51 1.60 11.51
N ALA A 4 34.49 2.93 11.45
CA ALA A 4 34.42 3.79 12.63
C ALA A 4 33.68 5.10 12.30
N PRO A 5 32.35 5.09 12.15
CA PRO A 5 31.56 6.26 11.81
C PRO A 5 31.65 7.37 12.86
N ASP A 6 31.61 7.02 14.16
CA ASP A 6 31.73 7.98 15.28
C ASP A 6 33.04 8.75 15.25
N SER A 7 34.16 8.04 15.00
CA SER A 7 35.49 8.69 14.90
C SER A 7 35.56 9.64 13.70
N ALA A 8 34.94 9.27 12.58
CA ALA A 8 34.87 10.13 11.41
C ALA A 8 34.03 11.38 11.68
N LEU A 9 32.91 11.25 12.36
CA LEU A 9 32.05 12.37 12.74
C LEU A 9 32.78 13.31 13.71
N ASN A 10 33.45 12.76 14.73
CA ASN A 10 34.23 13.57 15.68
C ASN A 10 35.36 14.37 15.03
N ILE A 11 36.08 13.78 14.06
CA ILE A 11 37.11 14.49 13.32
C ILE A 11 36.50 15.60 12.48
N LEU A 12 35.42 15.33 11.76
CA LEU A 12 34.81 16.30 10.85
C LEU A 12 34.10 17.43 11.59
N SER A 13 33.47 17.16 12.73
CA SER A 13 32.84 18.18 13.58
C SER A 13 33.86 19.11 14.26
N GLY A 14 35.12 18.65 14.46
CA GLY A 14 36.20 19.48 14.97
C GLY A 14 36.80 20.44 13.94
N ILE A 15 36.39 20.35 12.67
CA ILE A 15 36.89 21.24 11.60
C ILE A 15 35.96 22.46 11.51
N ASP A 16 36.54 23.66 11.63
CA ASP A 16 35.82 24.91 11.43
C ASP A 16 35.51 25.11 9.92
N PRO A 17 34.21 25.06 9.50
CA PRO A 17 33.85 25.16 8.07
C PRO A 17 34.29 26.51 7.45
N ASP A 18 34.32 27.59 8.23
CA ASP A 18 34.67 28.93 7.74
C ASP A 18 36.14 29.06 7.40
N LYS A 19 36.99 28.20 7.97
CA LYS A 19 38.43 28.13 7.67
C LYS A 19 38.76 27.28 6.45
N ILE A 20 37.77 26.52 5.93
CA ILE A 20 37.99 25.71 4.74
C ILE A 20 37.96 26.58 3.50
N ARG A 21 39.06 26.57 2.74
CA ARG A 21 39.13 27.29 1.46
C ARG A 21 38.08 26.76 0.49
N ARG A 22 37.31 27.68 -0.10
CA ARG A 22 36.29 27.33 -1.11
C ARG A 22 36.90 26.49 -2.25
N GLY A 23 36.14 25.57 -2.81
CA GLY A 23 36.56 24.72 -3.90
C GLY A 23 36.39 23.23 -3.56
N ARG A 24 37.34 22.40 -4.05
CA ARG A 24 37.22 20.93 -3.90
C ARG A 24 37.22 20.51 -2.44
N ILE A 25 38.14 21.04 -1.62
CA ILE A 25 38.28 20.66 -0.20
C ILE A 25 36.97 20.94 0.56
N HIS A 26 36.32 22.07 0.29
CA HIS A 26 35.06 22.45 0.91
C HIS A 26 33.91 21.50 0.47
N ALA A 27 33.88 21.11 -0.80
CA ALA A 27 32.90 20.16 -1.33
C ALA A 27 33.14 18.75 -0.78
N ASP A 28 34.41 18.32 -0.69
CA ASP A 28 34.76 17.02 -0.09
C ASP A 28 34.37 16.97 1.39
N TYR A 29 34.67 18.04 2.15
CA TYR A 29 34.28 18.16 3.56
C TYR A 29 32.78 18.07 3.71
N ALA A 30 32.01 18.85 2.95
CA ALA A 30 30.54 18.87 3.02
C ALA A 30 29.94 17.48 2.73
N LEU A 31 30.45 16.81 1.71
CA LEU A 31 30.02 15.44 1.38
C LEU A 31 30.35 14.45 2.51
N LEU A 32 31.62 14.47 2.97
CA LEU A 32 32.07 13.53 3.99
C LEU A 32 31.35 13.75 5.33
N TYR A 33 31.06 15.00 5.68
CA TYR A 33 30.34 15.32 6.90
C TYR A 33 28.89 14.87 6.83
N SER A 34 28.21 15.08 5.70
CA SER A 34 26.83 14.54 5.50
C SER A 34 26.81 13.01 5.55
N ILE A 35 27.82 12.33 4.97
CA ILE A 35 27.95 10.87 5.07
C ILE A 35 28.19 10.43 6.52
N ALA A 36 29.00 11.18 7.27
CA ALA A 36 29.28 10.85 8.67
C ALA A 36 28.05 11.02 9.56
N LEU A 37 27.22 12.06 9.35
CA LEU A 37 25.94 12.23 10.03
C LEU A 37 25.01 11.05 9.77
N ASP A 38 24.77 10.72 8.50
CA ASP A 38 23.90 9.60 8.10
C ASP A 38 24.38 8.25 8.70
N LYS A 39 25.69 8.00 8.73
CA LYS A 39 26.27 6.78 9.31
C LYS A 39 26.18 6.70 10.83
N ASN A 40 25.99 7.81 11.50
CA ASN A 40 25.79 7.90 12.95
C ASN A 40 24.31 8.07 13.31
N TYR A 41 23.39 7.78 12.39
CA TYR A 41 21.94 7.90 12.59
C TYR A 41 21.51 9.31 13.06
N MET A 42 22.29 10.33 12.68
CA MET A 42 21.96 11.72 12.92
C MET A 42 21.16 12.24 11.73
N ASP A 43 19.87 11.92 11.73
CA ASP A 43 18.97 12.31 10.66
C ASP A 43 18.85 13.83 10.60
N THR A 44 19.02 14.38 9.40
CA THR A 44 18.85 15.81 9.11
C THR A 44 18.01 15.99 7.87
N ASP A 45 17.21 17.04 7.85
CA ASP A 45 16.47 17.55 6.68
C ASP A 45 17.17 18.77 6.05
N ASP A 46 18.26 19.26 6.67
CA ASP A 46 19.06 20.36 6.13
C ASP A 46 20.01 19.89 5.02
N ASP A 47 19.72 20.31 3.79
CA ASP A 47 20.52 20.01 2.61
C ASP A 47 21.72 20.97 2.38
N SER A 48 21.97 21.92 3.28
CA SER A 48 22.95 22.99 3.11
C SER A 48 24.35 22.49 2.75
N LEU A 49 24.81 21.43 3.44
CA LEU A 49 26.11 20.79 3.17
C LEU A 49 26.10 20.09 1.79
N MET A 50 25.11 19.30 1.51
CA MET A 50 25.02 18.57 0.23
C MET A 50 24.89 19.53 -0.96
N ARG A 51 24.25 20.68 -0.75
CA ARG A 51 24.17 21.76 -1.76
C ARG A 51 25.52 22.31 -2.14
N ILE A 52 26.47 22.40 -1.17
CA ILE A 52 27.88 22.81 -1.43
C ILE A 52 28.55 21.73 -2.30
N ALA A 53 28.46 20.46 -1.91
CA ALA A 53 29.04 19.35 -2.65
C ALA A 53 28.50 19.29 -4.09
N ARG A 54 27.17 19.30 -4.24
CA ARG A 54 26.48 19.30 -5.55
C ARG A 54 26.96 20.45 -6.43
N ARG A 55 26.84 21.70 -5.95
CA ARG A 55 27.22 22.90 -6.74
C ARG A 55 28.63 22.80 -7.29
N TYR A 56 29.53 22.12 -6.57
CA TYR A 56 30.91 21.92 -7.02
C TYR A 56 31.01 20.78 -8.05
N TYR A 57 30.40 19.61 -7.79
CA TYR A 57 30.59 18.40 -8.58
C TYR A 57 29.70 18.32 -9.82
N ASP A 58 28.52 18.93 -9.82
CA ASP A 58 27.60 18.93 -10.98
C ASP A 58 28.22 19.55 -12.24
N LYS A 59 29.19 20.50 -12.04
CA LYS A 59 29.87 21.21 -13.12
C LYS A 59 31.18 20.55 -13.55
N ARG A 60 31.49 19.37 -13.03
CA ARG A 60 32.79 18.73 -13.24
C ARG A 60 32.65 17.26 -13.60
N ILE A 61 33.65 16.78 -14.36
CA ILE A 61 33.75 15.34 -14.64
C ILE A 61 34.25 14.67 -13.36
N CYS A 62 33.48 13.77 -12.81
CA CYS A 62 33.84 12.97 -11.64
C CYS A 62 33.32 11.52 -11.84
N SER A 63 33.80 10.61 -10.98
CA SER A 63 33.45 9.20 -11.07
C SER A 63 31.96 8.99 -10.78
N ASP A 64 31.37 7.94 -11.39
CA ASP A 64 29.97 7.57 -11.16
C ASP A 64 29.74 7.19 -9.69
N SER A 65 30.73 6.60 -9.01
CA SER A 65 30.69 6.35 -7.57
C SER A 65 30.52 7.62 -6.73
N LEU A 66 31.19 8.71 -7.11
CA LEU A 66 31.05 9.98 -6.40
C LEU A 66 29.68 10.63 -6.67
N LYS A 67 29.21 10.56 -7.92
CA LYS A 67 27.89 11.03 -8.30
C LYS A 67 26.80 10.22 -7.60
N PHE A 68 26.98 8.90 -7.46
CA PHE A 68 26.12 8.05 -6.66
C PHE A 68 26.01 8.56 -5.23
N LEU A 69 27.14 8.71 -4.53
CA LEU A 69 27.16 9.14 -3.13
C LEU A 69 26.46 10.49 -2.93
N ILE A 70 26.72 11.45 -3.81
CA ILE A 70 26.08 12.78 -3.72
C ILE A 70 24.56 12.65 -3.85
N ASN A 71 24.06 11.96 -4.87
CA ASN A 71 22.62 11.84 -5.10
C ASN A 71 21.95 10.96 -4.03
N TYR A 72 22.62 9.89 -3.60
CA TYR A 72 22.11 9.03 -2.54
C TYR A 72 21.89 9.79 -1.22
N HIS A 73 22.89 10.58 -0.78
CA HIS A 73 22.76 11.34 0.46
C HIS A 73 21.84 12.56 0.33
N CYS A 74 21.72 13.18 -0.86
CA CYS A 74 20.65 14.14 -1.11
C CYS A 74 19.28 13.48 -0.94
N GLY A 75 19.08 12.29 -1.51
CA GLY A 75 17.84 11.53 -1.34
C GLY A 75 17.53 11.23 0.12
N ARG A 76 18.55 10.87 0.92
CA ARG A 76 18.40 10.62 2.38
C ARG A 76 17.91 11.86 3.13
N ILE A 77 18.50 13.01 2.87
CA ILE A 77 18.14 14.28 3.54
C ILE A 77 16.68 14.65 3.21
N HIS A 78 16.29 14.56 1.94
CA HIS A 78 14.90 14.83 1.55
C HIS A 78 13.91 13.80 2.11
N GLN A 79 14.31 12.52 2.19
CA GLN A 79 13.50 11.48 2.83
C GLN A 79 13.27 11.78 4.31
N ASN A 80 14.31 12.20 5.05
CA ASN A 80 14.19 12.58 6.47
C ASN A 80 13.26 13.79 6.68
N GLY A 81 13.28 14.73 5.72
CA GLY A 81 12.34 15.87 5.68
C GLY A 81 10.94 15.54 5.15
N ASN A 82 10.64 14.28 4.91
CA ASN A 82 9.38 13.82 4.29
C ASN A 82 9.10 14.43 2.90
N ASP A 83 10.12 14.97 2.23
CA ASP A 83 10.05 15.42 0.85
C ASP A 83 10.32 14.23 -0.09
N TYR A 84 9.37 13.30 -0.13
CA TYR A 84 9.49 12.06 -0.90
C TYR A 84 9.62 12.30 -2.41
N GLN A 85 9.16 13.45 -2.89
CA GLN A 85 9.28 13.85 -4.29
C GLN A 85 10.74 14.05 -4.69
N GLU A 86 11.43 14.89 -3.96
CA GLU A 86 12.84 15.13 -4.22
C GLU A 86 13.67 13.91 -3.84
N ALA A 87 13.33 13.19 -2.76
CA ALA A 87 14.01 11.97 -2.37
C ALA A 87 14.01 10.93 -3.50
N ILE A 88 12.85 10.61 -4.10
CA ILE A 88 12.75 9.69 -5.23
C ILE A 88 13.55 10.18 -6.43
N ARG A 89 13.48 11.47 -6.76
CA ARG A 89 14.23 12.03 -7.88
C ARG A 89 15.75 11.83 -7.72
N TYR A 90 16.24 12.07 -6.51
CA TYR A 90 17.67 11.85 -6.20
C TYR A 90 18.04 10.37 -6.20
N TYR A 91 17.19 9.50 -5.63
CA TYR A 91 17.46 8.06 -5.63
C TYR A 91 17.45 7.45 -7.03
N LEU A 92 16.51 7.83 -7.88
CA LEU A 92 16.50 7.38 -9.28
C LEU A 92 17.75 7.87 -10.05
N THR A 93 18.23 9.07 -9.71
CA THR A 93 19.49 9.57 -10.27
C THR A 93 20.69 8.77 -9.74
N ALA A 94 20.69 8.46 -8.44
CA ALA A 94 21.71 7.61 -7.82
C ALA A 94 21.71 6.19 -8.41
N GLU A 95 20.53 5.60 -8.67
CA GLU A 95 20.38 4.30 -9.33
C GLU A 95 21.14 4.25 -10.66
N GLN A 96 20.97 5.28 -11.50
CA GLN A 96 21.70 5.35 -12.78
C GLN A 96 23.20 5.31 -12.59
N TYR A 97 23.72 6.02 -11.59
CA TYR A 97 25.14 6.03 -11.29
C TYR A 97 25.62 4.75 -10.59
N ALA A 98 24.79 4.07 -9.81
CA ALA A 98 25.09 2.76 -9.25
C ALA A 98 25.29 1.72 -10.34
N LEU A 99 24.38 1.71 -11.32
CA LEU A 99 24.45 0.84 -12.50
C LEU A 99 25.68 1.17 -13.36
N ALA A 100 25.95 2.45 -13.64
CA ALA A 100 27.10 2.89 -14.41
C ALA A 100 28.43 2.56 -13.72
N ALA A 101 28.47 2.60 -12.39
CA ALA A 101 29.64 2.23 -11.59
C ALA A 101 29.85 0.71 -11.48
N HIS A 102 28.88 -0.12 -11.92
CA HIS A 102 28.87 -1.57 -11.79
C HIS A 102 29.13 -2.07 -10.36
N LYS A 103 28.49 -1.42 -9.36
CA LYS A 103 28.66 -1.74 -7.94
C LYS A 103 27.35 -2.24 -7.34
N SER A 104 27.20 -3.55 -7.23
CA SER A 104 26.01 -4.17 -6.63
C SER A 104 25.72 -3.68 -5.20
N TYR A 105 26.74 -3.29 -4.44
CA TYR A 105 26.58 -2.66 -3.13
C TYR A 105 25.78 -1.33 -3.22
N TYR A 106 26.08 -0.49 -4.21
CA TYR A 106 25.35 0.78 -4.42
C TYR A 106 23.94 0.54 -4.94
N GLU A 107 23.77 -0.46 -5.82
CA GLU A 107 22.45 -0.89 -6.28
C GLU A 107 21.57 -1.32 -5.09
N GLY A 108 22.12 -2.15 -4.19
CA GLY A 108 21.42 -2.59 -3.00
C GLY A 108 20.98 -1.44 -2.09
N LEU A 109 21.89 -0.49 -1.86
CA LEU A 109 21.58 0.71 -1.06
C LEU A 109 20.40 1.50 -1.64
N VAL A 110 20.49 1.84 -2.92
CA VAL A 110 19.50 2.73 -3.55
C VAL A 110 18.15 2.04 -3.71
N TYR A 111 18.13 0.75 -4.09
CA TYR A 111 16.87 -0.01 -4.19
C TYR A 111 16.17 -0.13 -2.84
N THR A 112 16.93 -0.34 -1.75
CA THR A 112 16.36 -0.35 -0.40
C THR A 112 15.66 0.98 -0.10
N ARG A 113 16.31 2.12 -0.36
CA ARG A 113 15.73 3.45 -0.08
C ARG A 113 14.53 3.77 -0.96
N ILE A 114 14.57 3.42 -2.24
CA ILE A 114 13.40 3.59 -3.11
C ILE A 114 12.23 2.75 -2.59
N GLY A 115 12.48 1.50 -2.22
CA GLY A 115 11.48 0.63 -1.63
C GLY A 115 10.85 1.21 -0.35
N GLU A 116 11.65 1.80 0.53
CA GLU A 116 11.18 2.51 1.72
C GLU A 116 10.25 3.68 1.36
N VAL A 117 10.66 4.55 0.42
CA VAL A 117 9.82 5.67 -0.02
C VAL A 117 8.50 5.18 -0.63
N TYR A 118 8.51 4.10 -1.42
CA TYR A 118 7.28 3.50 -1.96
C TYR A 118 6.41 2.92 -0.84
N SER A 119 7.01 2.35 0.20
CA SER A 119 6.30 1.85 1.38
C SER A 119 5.61 2.98 2.14
N GLU A 120 6.31 4.10 2.37
CA GLU A 120 5.74 5.29 2.99
C GLU A 120 4.55 5.87 2.21
N GLN A 121 4.57 5.70 0.91
CA GLN A 121 3.48 6.09 0.01
C GLN A 121 2.42 5.00 -0.18
N MET A 122 2.47 3.92 0.61
CA MET A 122 1.55 2.77 0.54
C MET A 122 1.46 2.12 -0.87
N ASN A 123 2.48 2.32 -1.71
CA ASN A 123 2.60 1.64 -3.00
C ASN A 123 3.31 0.29 -2.81
N PHE A 124 2.63 -0.65 -2.17
CA PHE A 124 3.22 -1.91 -1.75
C PHE A 124 3.67 -2.82 -2.90
N HIS A 125 3.11 -2.68 -4.09
CA HIS A 125 3.60 -3.40 -5.27
C HIS A 125 4.97 -2.86 -5.71
N GLY A 126 5.13 -1.54 -5.79
CA GLY A 126 6.42 -0.92 -6.06
C GLY A 126 7.44 -1.20 -4.96
N THR A 127 6.99 -1.18 -3.69
CA THR A 127 7.80 -1.56 -2.53
C THR A 127 8.38 -2.96 -2.70
N LEU A 128 7.54 -3.94 -3.03
CA LEU A 128 7.95 -5.33 -3.20
C LEU A 128 8.96 -5.48 -4.36
N GLU A 129 8.71 -4.83 -5.50
CA GLU A 129 9.60 -4.85 -6.65
C GLU A 129 11.00 -4.34 -6.29
N TYR A 130 11.09 -3.16 -5.65
CA TYR A 130 12.37 -2.57 -5.28
C TYR A 130 13.09 -3.34 -4.18
N TYR A 131 12.38 -3.92 -3.21
CA TYR A 131 13.02 -4.77 -2.20
C TYR A 131 13.53 -6.10 -2.79
N GLN A 132 12.86 -6.66 -3.80
CA GLN A 132 13.38 -7.82 -4.55
C GLN A 132 14.64 -7.45 -5.33
N ASN A 133 14.68 -6.27 -5.97
CA ASN A 133 15.86 -5.75 -6.64
C ASN A 133 17.01 -5.53 -5.63
N ALA A 134 16.72 -4.99 -4.45
CA ALA A 134 17.68 -4.83 -3.37
C ALA A 134 18.23 -6.20 -2.91
N TYR A 135 17.38 -7.18 -2.67
CA TYR A 135 17.79 -8.54 -2.31
C TYR A 135 18.78 -9.13 -3.32
N ASN A 136 18.44 -9.04 -4.60
CA ASN A 136 19.30 -9.55 -5.68
C ASN A 136 20.64 -8.79 -5.76
N ALA A 137 20.64 -7.49 -5.52
CA ALA A 137 21.85 -6.67 -5.49
C ALA A 137 22.74 -7.01 -4.28
N TRP A 138 22.14 -7.21 -3.10
CA TRP A 138 22.86 -7.62 -1.91
C TRP A 138 23.45 -9.04 -2.02
N GLU A 139 22.73 -9.94 -2.69
CA GLU A 139 23.25 -11.27 -3.01
C GLU A 139 24.48 -11.20 -3.90
N ARG A 140 24.42 -10.42 -5.00
CA ARG A 140 25.59 -10.17 -5.88
C ARG A 140 26.74 -9.48 -5.19
N SER A 141 26.46 -8.63 -4.21
CA SER A 141 27.49 -7.91 -3.45
C SER A 141 28.19 -8.76 -2.41
N GLY A 142 27.67 -9.98 -2.13
CA GLY A 142 28.21 -10.87 -1.11
C GLY A 142 28.04 -10.34 0.32
N ASN A 143 27.02 -9.51 0.59
CA ASN A 143 26.76 -8.97 1.92
C ASN A 143 25.56 -9.65 2.58
N PRO A 144 25.77 -10.66 3.44
CA PRO A 144 24.69 -11.46 4.01
C PRO A 144 23.81 -10.68 4.98
N ALA A 145 24.36 -9.69 5.72
CA ALA A 145 23.59 -8.89 6.65
C ALA A 145 22.53 -8.05 5.91
N PHE A 146 22.95 -7.28 4.91
CA PHE A 146 22.00 -6.49 4.13
C PHE A 146 21.02 -7.33 3.30
N LYS A 147 21.46 -8.51 2.82
CA LYS A 147 20.57 -9.48 2.17
C LYS A 147 19.47 -9.94 3.13
N ASN A 148 19.79 -10.17 4.40
CA ASN A 148 18.81 -10.55 5.41
C ASN A 148 17.84 -9.41 5.72
N HIS A 149 18.32 -8.17 5.84
CA HIS A 149 17.44 -7.01 5.94
C HIS A 149 16.50 -6.88 4.73
N ALA A 150 17.01 -7.09 3.52
CA ALA A 150 16.16 -7.10 2.33
C ALA A 150 15.12 -8.24 2.36
N THR A 151 15.44 -9.40 2.95
CA THR A 151 14.50 -10.51 3.16
C THR A 151 13.37 -10.09 4.11
N LEU A 152 13.69 -9.42 5.21
CA LEU A 152 12.72 -8.86 6.15
C LEU A 152 11.83 -7.80 5.47
N ASN A 153 12.42 -6.91 4.67
CA ASN A 153 11.69 -5.87 3.94
C ASN A 153 10.71 -6.49 2.91
N ILE A 154 11.10 -7.56 2.23
CA ILE A 154 10.21 -8.32 1.34
C ILE A 154 9.04 -8.92 2.13
N ALA A 155 9.30 -9.45 3.33
CA ALA A 155 8.25 -9.99 4.20
C ALA A 155 7.26 -8.90 4.63
N ASN A 156 7.77 -7.71 5.01
CA ASN A 156 6.96 -6.54 5.35
C ASN A 156 6.07 -6.11 4.16
N ALA A 157 6.62 -6.10 2.94
CA ALA A 157 5.87 -5.76 1.73
C ALA A 157 4.74 -6.77 1.45
N TYR A 158 4.99 -8.07 1.59
CA TYR A 158 3.95 -9.09 1.47
C TYR A 158 2.88 -8.96 2.55
N SER A 159 3.26 -8.68 3.80
CA SER A 159 2.33 -8.41 4.90
C SER A 159 1.44 -7.20 4.59
N SER A 160 2.01 -6.12 4.08
CA SER A 160 1.27 -4.92 3.69
C SER A 160 0.33 -5.16 2.50
N LEU A 161 0.64 -6.12 1.62
CA LEU A 161 -0.22 -6.58 0.53
C LEU A 161 -1.31 -7.56 1.00
N GLY A 162 -1.30 -7.96 2.28
CA GLY A 162 -2.21 -8.97 2.82
C GLY A 162 -1.87 -10.41 2.40
N ASP A 163 -0.71 -10.64 1.80
CA ASP A 163 -0.23 -11.99 1.44
C ASP A 163 0.50 -12.62 2.63
N ASN A 164 -0.28 -13.01 3.64
CA ASN A 164 0.25 -13.61 4.87
C ASN A 164 1.06 -14.89 4.61
N VAL A 165 0.76 -15.64 3.55
CA VAL A 165 1.47 -16.89 3.21
C VAL A 165 2.92 -16.58 2.84
N ASN A 166 3.13 -15.65 1.92
CA ASN A 166 4.47 -15.23 1.55
C ASN A 166 5.14 -14.42 2.67
N ALA A 167 4.41 -13.57 3.39
CA ALA A 167 4.93 -12.84 4.54
C ALA A 167 5.54 -13.80 5.58
N ILE A 168 4.80 -14.80 6.04
CA ILE A 168 5.29 -15.81 7.00
C ILE A 168 6.53 -16.53 6.46
N LYS A 169 6.52 -16.93 5.19
CA LYS A 169 7.65 -17.59 4.54
C LYS A 169 8.92 -16.73 4.60
N TYR A 170 8.81 -15.46 4.24
CA TYR A 170 9.98 -14.57 4.22
C TYR A 170 10.39 -14.11 5.61
N TYR A 171 9.44 -13.87 6.54
CA TYR A 171 9.78 -13.63 7.95
C TYR A 171 10.50 -14.81 8.58
N SER A 172 10.05 -16.05 8.35
CA SER A 172 10.72 -17.23 8.86
C SER A 172 12.14 -17.34 8.31
N LYS A 173 12.34 -17.10 7.01
CA LYS A 173 13.67 -17.08 6.40
C LYS A 173 14.57 -15.99 7.00
N ALA A 174 14.04 -14.80 7.24
CA ALA A 174 14.78 -13.70 7.87
C ALA A 174 15.11 -14.03 9.33
N LEU A 175 14.16 -14.63 10.07
CA LEU A 175 14.32 -15.04 11.46
C LEU A 175 15.44 -16.09 11.62
N ASP A 176 15.45 -17.10 10.76
CA ASP A 176 16.49 -18.14 10.81
C ASP A 176 17.88 -17.51 10.58
N ALA A 177 17.99 -16.64 9.58
CA ALA A 177 19.23 -15.94 9.28
C ALA A 177 19.66 -14.97 10.40
N ALA A 178 18.71 -14.26 11.03
CA ALA A 178 18.98 -13.35 12.15
C ALA A 178 19.50 -14.14 13.38
N LYS A 179 18.90 -15.28 13.67
CA LYS A 179 19.35 -16.16 14.77
C LYS A 179 20.76 -16.71 14.51
N GLU A 180 21.06 -17.11 13.29
CA GLU A 180 22.40 -17.58 12.89
C GLU A 180 23.46 -16.48 13.06
N GLN A 181 23.11 -15.23 12.72
CA GLN A 181 23.99 -14.07 12.85
C GLN A 181 23.99 -13.45 14.26
N LYS A 182 23.14 -13.93 15.16
CA LYS A 182 22.92 -13.36 16.51
C LYS A 182 22.48 -11.89 16.46
N ASP A 183 21.73 -11.54 15.44
CA ASP A 183 21.12 -10.23 15.29
C ASP A 183 19.79 -10.22 16.08
N ASN A 184 19.87 -9.70 17.30
CA ASN A 184 18.72 -9.67 18.22
C ASN A 184 17.64 -8.72 17.72
N ASP A 185 18.00 -7.57 17.15
CA ASP A 185 17.04 -6.55 16.70
C ASP A 185 16.20 -7.10 15.54
N MET A 186 16.85 -7.69 14.55
CA MET A 186 16.15 -8.35 13.45
C MET A 186 15.33 -9.56 13.93
N THR A 187 15.83 -10.32 14.90
CA THR A 187 15.09 -11.44 15.48
C THR A 187 13.79 -10.96 16.14
N ILE A 188 13.87 -9.90 16.94
CA ILE A 188 12.70 -9.26 17.57
C ILE A 188 11.73 -8.75 16.52
N ALA A 189 12.21 -8.06 15.50
CA ALA A 189 11.37 -7.55 14.41
C ALA A 189 10.62 -8.68 13.67
N CYS A 190 11.30 -9.77 13.33
CA CYS A 190 10.67 -10.93 12.69
C CYS A 190 9.64 -11.59 13.60
N LEU A 191 9.97 -11.80 14.88
CA LEU A 191 9.06 -12.40 15.86
C LEU A 191 7.83 -11.51 16.11
N SER A 192 7.98 -10.19 16.16
CA SER A 192 6.88 -9.25 16.32
C SER A 192 5.89 -9.35 15.17
N ASN A 193 6.39 -9.34 13.93
CA ASN A 193 5.52 -9.44 12.75
C ASN A 193 4.86 -10.84 12.63
N LEU A 194 5.59 -11.91 12.88
CA LEU A 194 5.02 -13.27 12.91
C LEU A 194 3.98 -13.41 14.01
N GLY A 195 4.27 -12.86 15.20
CA GLY A 195 3.33 -12.84 16.33
C GLY A 195 2.05 -12.09 15.99
N ASP A 196 2.16 -10.96 15.31
CA ASP A 196 1.01 -10.17 14.87
C ASP A 196 0.14 -10.93 13.85
N ILE A 197 0.76 -11.55 12.84
CA ILE A 197 0.05 -12.38 11.87
C ILE A 197 -0.64 -13.56 12.57
N HIS A 198 0.06 -14.29 13.44
CA HIS A 198 -0.52 -15.40 14.18
C HIS A 198 -1.67 -14.96 15.11
N ALA A 199 -1.55 -13.79 15.74
CA ALA A 199 -2.64 -13.25 16.56
C ALA A 199 -3.88 -12.92 15.71
N ASN A 200 -3.70 -12.34 14.52
CA ASN A 200 -4.78 -12.05 13.59
C ASN A 200 -5.43 -13.34 13.04
N ASP A 201 -4.65 -14.36 12.79
CA ASP A 201 -5.13 -15.68 12.31
C ASP A 201 -5.77 -16.53 13.41
N GLY A 202 -5.76 -16.05 14.69
CA GLY A 202 -6.30 -16.76 15.85
C GLY A 202 -5.39 -17.86 16.40
N ASP A 203 -4.17 -18.00 15.90
CA ASP A 203 -3.16 -18.89 16.48
C ASP A 203 -2.45 -18.22 17.66
N TYR A 204 -3.21 -18.06 18.74
CA TYR A 204 -2.72 -17.41 19.95
C TYR A 204 -1.55 -18.14 20.60
N SER A 205 -1.42 -19.43 20.34
CA SER A 205 -0.30 -20.22 20.86
C SER A 205 1.02 -19.77 20.25
N ARG A 206 1.08 -19.66 18.92
CA ARG A 206 2.29 -19.18 18.22
C ARG A 206 2.53 -17.69 18.49
N ALA A 207 1.48 -16.88 18.56
CA ALA A 207 1.60 -15.46 18.92
C ALA A 207 2.25 -15.28 20.31
N LEU A 208 1.78 -16.01 21.33
CA LEU A 208 2.37 -15.98 22.68
C LEU A 208 3.78 -16.57 22.72
N GLN A 209 4.08 -17.57 21.89
CA GLN A 209 5.43 -18.11 21.80
C GLN A 209 6.40 -17.06 21.24
N ALA A 210 5.99 -16.29 20.23
CA ALA A 210 6.78 -15.20 19.69
C ALA A 210 7.04 -14.13 20.75
N VAL A 211 6.02 -13.72 21.50
CA VAL A 211 6.17 -12.74 22.60
C VAL A 211 7.15 -13.25 23.67
N LYS A 212 7.02 -14.51 24.09
CA LYS A 212 7.95 -15.10 25.08
C LYS A 212 9.40 -15.15 24.58
N GLU A 213 9.60 -15.41 23.31
CA GLU A 213 10.95 -15.41 22.72
C GLU A 213 11.52 -13.98 22.69
N ILE A 214 10.70 -12.97 22.37
CA ILE A 214 11.07 -11.55 22.46
C ILE A 214 11.48 -11.19 23.89
N GLU A 215 10.65 -11.54 24.88
CA GLU A 215 10.95 -11.32 26.31
C GLU A 215 12.26 -11.97 26.75
N ARG A 216 12.58 -13.13 26.22
CA ARG A 216 13.84 -13.84 26.53
C ARG A 216 15.06 -13.12 25.94
N ILE A 217 14.91 -12.49 24.76
CA ILE A 217 16.00 -11.78 24.08
C ILE A 217 16.17 -10.37 24.70
N SER A 218 15.09 -9.69 24.95
CA SER A 218 15.06 -8.34 25.51
C SER A 218 13.98 -8.27 26.62
N PRO A 219 14.32 -8.57 27.86
CA PRO A 219 13.35 -8.56 28.98
C PRO A 219 12.72 -7.18 29.20
N ASP A 220 13.47 -6.13 28.94
CA ASP A 220 13.06 -4.72 29.13
C ASP A 220 12.44 -4.13 27.84
N ASP A 221 12.13 -4.94 26.83
CA ASP A 221 11.48 -4.48 25.61
C ASP A 221 10.04 -4.03 25.92
N LEU A 222 9.81 -2.74 25.88
CA LEU A 222 8.52 -2.09 26.08
C LEU A 222 7.91 -1.64 24.74
N SER A 223 8.09 -2.42 23.66
CA SER A 223 7.62 -2.01 22.33
C SER A 223 6.09 -2.04 22.21
N ILE A 224 5.55 -1.08 21.50
CA ILE A 224 4.13 -1.02 21.13
C ILE A 224 3.67 -2.30 20.42
N TYR A 225 4.52 -2.89 19.59
CA TYR A 225 4.24 -4.13 18.83
C TYR A 225 3.92 -5.30 19.76
N ARG A 226 4.71 -5.50 20.79
CA ARG A 226 4.50 -6.56 21.79
C ARG A 226 3.15 -6.39 22.51
N TYR A 227 2.83 -5.20 22.95
CA TYR A 227 1.57 -4.94 23.65
C TYR A 227 0.36 -5.07 22.74
N ARG A 228 0.49 -4.71 21.46
CA ARG A 228 -0.56 -4.91 20.46
C ARG A 228 -0.84 -6.40 20.22
N ILE A 229 0.20 -7.23 20.10
CA ILE A 229 0.04 -8.70 19.98
C ILE A 229 -0.68 -9.25 21.21
N LEU A 230 -0.24 -8.89 22.42
CA LEU A 230 -0.86 -9.34 23.66
C LEU A 230 -2.32 -8.89 23.77
N THR A 231 -2.61 -7.66 23.37
CA THR A 231 -4.00 -7.16 23.33
C THR A 231 -4.86 -8.02 22.42
N LYS A 232 -4.41 -8.28 21.17
CA LYS A 232 -5.14 -9.13 20.20
C LYS A 232 -5.36 -10.54 20.74
N VAL A 233 -4.33 -11.14 21.30
CA VAL A 233 -4.40 -12.49 21.90
C VAL A 233 -5.43 -12.53 23.02
N TYR A 234 -5.39 -11.59 23.97
CA TYR A 234 -6.31 -11.58 25.09
C TYR A 234 -7.73 -11.17 24.70
N CYS A 235 -7.91 -10.34 23.69
CA CYS A 235 -9.21 -10.09 23.06
C CYS A 235 -9.79 -11.39 22.51
N GLY A 236 -9.03 -12.13 21.71
CA GLY A 236 -9.48 -13.38 21.13
C GLY A 236 -9.74 -14.48 22.16
N GLN A 237 -8.98 -14.51 23.25
CA GLN A 237 -9.21 -15.41 24.41
C GLN A 237 -10.31 -14.92 25.35
N ARG A 238 -10.90 -13.75 25.11
CA ARG A 238 -11.92 -13.10 25.95
C ARG A 238 -11.48 -12.77 27.36
N ARG A 239 -10.22 -12.56 27.54
CA ARG A 239 -9.63 -12.07 28.79
C ARG A 239 -9.57 -10.55 28.74
N ILE A 240 -10.75 -9.93 28.84
CA ILE A 240 -10.95 -8.51 28.56
C ILE A 240 -10.08 -7.61 29.46
N ASP A 241 -9.98 -7.92 30.76
CA ASP A 241 -9.16 -7.13 31.68
C ASP A 241 -7.68 -7.12 31.28
N SER A 242 -7.16 -8.30 30.89
CA SER A 242 -5.79 -8.40 30.39
C SER A 242 -5.63 -7.64 29.06
N ALA A 243 -6.60 -7.75 28.17
CA ALA A 243 -6.59 -7.04 26.89
C ALA A 243 -6.56 -5.51 27.11
N ARG A 244 -7.42 -4.98 28.01
CA ARG A 244 -7.42 -3.55 28.38
C ARG A 244 -6.11 -3.09 28.97
N TYR A 245 -5.52 -3.89 29.83
CA TYR A 245 -4.23 -3.56 30.44
C TYR A 245 -3.15 -3.38 29.36
N TYR A 246 -3.00 -4.35 28.46
CA TYR A 246 -1.98 -4.26 27.42
C TYR A 246 -2.33 -3.23 26.33
N PHE A 247 -3.61 -2.99 26.07
CA PHE A 247 -4.05 -1.90 25.20
C PHE A 247 -3.63 -0.54 25.76
N GLY A 248 -3.81 -0.33 27.06
CA GLY A 248 -3.38 0.90 27.75
C GLY A 248 -1.87 1.13 27.57
N LEU A 249 -1.06 0.10 27.82
CA LEU A 249 0.39 0.18 27.60
C LEU A 249 0.76 0.46 26.14
N ALA A 250 0.04 -0.13 25.18
CA ALA A 250 0.26 0.17 23.77
C ALA A 250 -0.09 1.63 23.44
N SER A 251 -1.18 2.16 24.02
CA SER A 251 -1.64 3.53 23.78
C SER A 251 -0.68 4.59 24.31
N GLU A 252 0.03 4.31 25.41
CA GLU A 252 1.05 5.21 25.96
C GLU A 252 2.31 5.32 25.07
N LEU A 253 2.49 4.37 24.14
CA LEU A 253 3.67 4.27 23.27
C LEU A 253 3.39 4.68 21.82
N ALA A 254 2.20 5.15 21.50
CA ALA A 254 1.89 5.65 20.16
C ALA A 254 2.65 6.95 19.88
N GLU A 255 3.37 6.98 18.78
CA GLU A 255 4.22 8.11 18.40
C GLU A 255 3.67 8.88 17.20
N ASP A 256 2.93 8.21 16.31
CA ASP A 256 2.45 8.81 15.08
C ASP A 256 0.98 8.43 14.75
N ILE A 257 0.44 9.09 13.73
CA ILE A 257 -0.94 8.88 13.27
C ILE A 257 -1.21 7.44 12.79
N ARG A 258 -0.18 6.70 12.38
CA ARG A 258 -0.33 5.31 11.94
C ARG A 258 -0.48 4.38 13.14
N ASP A 259 0.27 4.64 14.21
CA ASP A 259 0.11 3.94 15.48
C ASP A 259 -1.29 4.21 16.04
N GLU A 260 -1.73 5.47 16.04
CA GLU A 260 -3.08 5.86 16.47
C GLU A 260 -4.16 5.12 15.67
N ALA A 261 -4.04 5.05 14.34
CA ALA A 261 -4.99 4.33 13.49
C ALA A 261 -5.02 2.82 13.78
N GLN A 262 -3.85 2.21 14.03
CA GLN A 262 -3.77 0.80 14.39
C GLN A 262 -4.33 0.53 15.77
N LEU A 263 -4.15 1.44 16.72
CA LEU A 263 -4.76 1.37 18.05
C LEU A 263 -6.27 1.58 18.00
N ALA A 264 -6.76 2.52 17.21
CA ALA A 264 -8.20 2.70 16.99
C ALA A 264 -8.84 1.42 16.41
N TYR A 265 -8.20 0.78 15.43
CA TYR A 265 -8.64 -0.51 14.91
C TYR A 265 -8.62 -1.62 15.99
N LEU A 266 -7.59 -1.66 16.83
CA LEU A 266 -7.48 -2.60 17.93
C LEU A 266 -8.53 -2.34 19.03
N SER A 267 -8.85 -1.07 19.28
CA SER A 267 -9.92 -0.65 20.17
C SER A 267 -11.29 -1.15 19.73
N ILE A 268 -11.58 -1.12 18.42
CA ILE A 268 -12.81 -1.72 17.87
C ILE A 268 -12.91 -3.19 18.28
N GLN A 269 -11.83 -3.95 18.09
CA GLN A 269 -11.80 -5.38 18.44
C GLN A 269 -11.99 -5.59 19.94
N LEU A 270 -11.34 -4.80 20.77
CA LEU A 270 -11.43 -4.86 22.22
C LEU A 270 -12.85 -4.54 22.72
N GLU A 271 -13.47 -3.48 22.21
CA GLU A 271 -14.79 -3.06 22.65
C GLU A 271 -15.89 -4.02 22.16
N LEU A 272 -15.74 -4.57 20.95
CA LEU A 272 -16.60 -5.66 20.48
C LEU A 272 -16.47 -6.92 21.34
N ALA A 273 -15.24 -7.30 21.70
CA ALA A 273 -14.97 -8.43 22.59
C ALA A 273 -15.53 -8.20 24.00
N SER A 274 -15.60 -6.96 24.44
CA SER A 274 -16.14 -6.50 25.72
C SER A 274 -17.68 -6.40 25.72
N GLY A 275 -18.33 -6.45 24.54
CA GLY A 275 -19.77 -6.23 24.41
C GLY A 275 -20.20 -4.76 24.37
N ASN A 276 -19.26 -3.83 24.26
CA ASN A 276 -19.49 -2.37 24.29
C ASN A 276 -19.68 -1.83 22.85
N SER A 277 -20.80 -2.12 22.23
CA SER A 277 -21.05 -1.74 20.83
C SER A 277 -21.01 -0.24 20.56
N LYS A 278 -21.35 0.58 21.55
CA LYS A 278 -21.31 2.05 21.44
C LYS A 278 -19.87 2.55 21.36
N GLU A 279 -19.02 2.08 22.24
CA GLU A 279 -17.60 2.42 22.28
C GLU A 279 -16.88 1.89 21.05
N ALA A 280 -17.24 0.69 20.59
CA ALA A 280 -16.73 0.15 19.32
C ALA A 280 -17.10 1.03 18.11
N ALA A 281 -18.31 1.61 18.08
CA ALA A 281 -18.72 2.55 17.05
C ALA A 281 -17.91 3.86 17.11
N ASN A 282 -17.65 4.39 18.31
CA ASN A 282 -16.81 5.57 18.48
C ASN A 282 -15.37 5.31 17.97
N SER A 283 -14.79 4.17 18.33
CA SER A 283 -13.45 3.78 17.84
C SER A 283 -13.43 3.55 16.33
N LEU A 284 -14.54 3.11 15.74
CA LEU A 284 -14.67 2.99 14.29
C LEU A 284 -14.69 4.36 13.61
N ASP A 285 -15.41 5.33 14.15
CA ASP A 285 -15.43 6.70 13.64
C ASP A 285 -14.03 7.34 13.73
N GLU A 286 -13.33 7.11 14.82
CA GLU A 286 -11.94 7.54 15.01
C GLU A 286 -11.01 6.89 13.97
N TYR A 287 -11.09 5.58 13.81
CA TYR A 287 -10.30 4.84 12.81
C TYR A 287 -10.56 5.36 11.39
N ILE A 288 -11.83 5.61 11.04
CA ILE A 288 -12.18 6.18 9.73
C ILE A 288 -11.55 7.56 9.56
N GLY A 289 -11.64 8.43 10.56
CA GLY A 289 -11.04 9.77 10.52
C GLY A 289 -9.51 9.74 10.33
N LEU A 290 -8.83 8.87 11.06
CA LEU A 290 -7.38 8.66 10.94
C LEU A 290 -7.00 8.04 9.58
N SER A 291 -7.74 7.03 9.14
CA SER A 291 -7.55 6.37 7.85
C SER A 291 -7.75 7.34 6.67
N ASP A 292 -8.77 8.21 6.75
CA ASP A 292 -8.99 9.27 5.77
C ASP A 292 -7.85 10.30 5.77
N SER A 293 -7.30 10.60 6.93
CA SER A 293 -6.17 11.53 7.06
C SER A 293 -4.90 10.94 6.46
N ILE A 294 -4.60 9.66 6.76
CA ILE A 294 -3.50 8.91 6.16
C ILE A 294 -3.69 8.83 4.64
N SER A 295 -4.89 8.48 4.18
CA SER A 295 -5.21 8.38 2.75
C SER A 295 -5.02 9.71 2.03
N ARG A 296 -5.39 10.83 2.65
CA ARG A 296 -5.15 12.18 2.08
C ARG A 296 -3.67 12.51 2.00
N MET A 297 -2.88 12.17 3.01
CA MET A 297 -1.41 12.32 2.96
C MET A 297 -0.80 11.49 1.84
N VAL A 298 -1.23 10.24 1.69
CA VAL A 298 -0.77 9.33 0.64
C VAL A 298 -1.17 9.81 -0.74
N VAL A 299 -2.42 10.28 -0.94
CA VAL A 299 -2.89 10.82 -2.22
C VAL A 299 -2.14 12.10 -2.60
N ALA A 300 -1.90 12.99 -1.64
CA ALA A 300 -1.08 14.18 -1.85
C ALA A 300 0.37 13.82 -2.29
N GLN A 301 0.88 12.70 -1.81
CA GLN A 301 2.22 12.17 -2.15
C GLN A 301 2.22 11.30 -3.42
N SER A 302 1.11 10.64 -3.78
CA SER A 302 1.03 9.72 -4.94
C SER A 302 1.09 10.45 -6.29
N ALA A 303 0.64 11.70 -6.35
CA ALA A 303 0.91 12.59 -7.49
C ALA A 303 2.40 12.70 -7.79
N THR A 304 3.22 12.57 -6.80
CA THR A 304 4.68 12.66 -6.78
C THR A 304 5.35 11.45 -7.39
N VAL A 305 4.81 10.23 -7.18
CA VAL A 305 5.35 8.99 -7.81
C VAL A 305 5.05 8.99 -9.30
N ALA A 306 3.87 9.47 -9.70
CA ALA A 306 3.52 9.64 -11.11
C ALA A 306 4.46 10.65 -11.78
N GLU A 307 4.77 11.74 -11.09
CA GLU A 307 5.69 12.77 -11.54
C GLU A 307 7.15 12.26 -11.61
N GLY A 308 7.59 11.49 -10.61
CA GLY A 308 8.89 10.81 -10.61
C GLY A 308 9.05 9.81 -11.77
N LYS A 309 8.01 9.03 -12.09
CA LYS A 309 7.99 8.18 -13.31
C LYS A 309 8.02 9.03 -14.58
N TYR A 310 7.27 10.12 -14.63
CA TYR A 310 7.25 11.06 -15.75
C TYR A 310 8.64 11.68 -15.98
N TYR A 311 9.35 12.11 -14.93
CA TYR A 311 10.72 12.62 -15.04
C TYR A 311 11.72 11.52 -15.44
N LYS A 312 11.54 10.28 -14.98
CA LYS A 312 12.35 9.13 -15.42
C LYS A 312 12.15 8.86 -16.91
N GLU A 313 10.91 8.87 -17.38
CA GLU A 313 10.60 8.75 -18.82
C GLU A 313 11.11 9.95 -19.62
N GLN A 314 10.97 11.17 -19.11
CA GLN A 314 11.51 12.40 -19.73
C GLN A 314 13.05 12.40 -19.81
N THR A 315 13.75 11.96 -18.77
CA THR A 315 15.23 11.90 -18.78
C THR A 315 15.75 10.79 -19.69
N THR A 316 15.08 9.63 -19.75
CA THR A 316 15.40 8.60 -20.74
C THR A 316 15.06 9.05 -22.18
N PHE A 317 13.92 9.74 -22.37
CA PHE A 317 13.56 10.36 -23.65
C PHE A 317 14.51 11.52 -24.03
N ALA A 318 14.92 12.33 -23.06
CA ALA A 318 15.88 13.44 -23.31
C ALA A 318 17.27 12.91 -23.67
N SER A 319 17.75 11.86 -23.00
CA SER A 319 19.02 11.23 -23.32
C SER A 319 18.98 10.48 -24.68
N TYR A 320 17.85 9.85 -25.01
CA TYR A 320 17.61 9.26 -26.31
C TYR A 320 17.50 10.33 -27.41
N ARG A 321 16.78 11.45 -27.12
CA ARG A 321 16.73 12.62 -28.03
C ARG A 321 18.09 13.27 -28.25
N LEU A 322 18.91 13.37 -27.21
CA LEU A 322 20.29 13.90 -27.36
C LEU A 322 21.15 12.98 -28.24
N LYS A 323 21.07 11.67 -28.06
CA LYS A 323 21.75 10.69 -28.93
C LYS A 323 21.21 10.72 -30.36
N VAL A 324 19.91 10.79 -30.53
CA VAL A 324 19.28 10.92 -31.85
C VAL A 324 19.58 12.29 -32.46
N ARG A 325 19.61 13.36 -31.67
CA ARG A 325 19.93 14.73 -32.13
C ARG A 325 21.38 14.86 -32.62
N THR A 326 22.37 14.25 -31.92
CA THR A 326 23.75 14.19 -32.42
C THR A 326 23.86 13.41 -33.75
N TRP A 327 23.05 12.37 -33.94
CA TRP A 327 22.97 11.65 -35.21
C TRP A 327 22.23 12.46 -36.29
N PHE A 328 21.19 13.20 -35.91
CA PHE A 328 20.42 14.02 -36.83
C PHE A 328 21.08 15.37 -37.16
N GLU A 329 21.85 15.97 -36.25
CA GLU A 329 22.62 17.21 -36.51
C GLU A 329 23.66 16.99 -37.63
N CYS A 330 24.17 15.78 -37.78
CA CYS A 330 25.00 15.40 -38.96
C CYS A 330 24.19 15.23 -40.25
N ALA A 331 22.88 14.96 -40.17
CA ALA A 331 22.02 14.71 -41.34
C ALA A 331 21.13 15.90 -41.74
N ILE A 332 21.00 16.91 -40.88
CA ILE A 332 19.92 17.94 -40.94
C ILE A 332 20.42 19.35 -41.29
N GLY A 333 21.55 19.52 -41.93
CA GLY A 333 21.85 20.84 -42.57
C GLY A 333 20.79 21.31 -43.60
N LEU A 334 19.89 20.43 -44.00
CA LEU A 334 18.92 20.70 -45.08
C LEU A 334 17.42 20.65 -44.71
N LEU A 335 17.03 20.17 -43.51
CA LEU A 335 15.60 19.98 -43.14
C LEU A 335 15.11 20.86 -41.96
N ILE A 336 15.93 21.74 -41.43
CA ILE A 336 15.66 22.53 -40.20
C ILE A 336 14.44 23.46 -40.36
N GLY A 337 14.21 24.03 -41.52
CA GLY A 337 13.12 24.98 -41.74
C GLY A 337 11.72 24.37 -41.70
N THR A 338 11.55 23.16 -42.22
CA THR A 338 10.23 22.49 -42.28
C THR A 338 9.85 21.80 -40.99
N MET A 339 10.84 21.26 -40.24
CA MET A 339 10.55 20.62 -38.95
C MET A 339 10.25 21.62 -37.82
N ALA A 340 10.85 22.81 -37.85
CA ALA A 340 10.51 23.87 -36.87
C ALA A 340 9.05 24.31 -36.99
N ILE A 341 8.54 24.44 -38.23
CA ILE A 341 7.13 24.82 -38.49
C ILE A 341 6.18 23.69 -38.06
N CYS A 342 6.48 22.45 -38.36
CA CYS A 342 5.68 21.28 -37.94
C CYS A 342 5.67 21.11 -36.41
N SER A 343 6.80 21.37 -35.73
CA SER A 343 6.92 21.29 -34.28
C SER A 343 6.06 22.37 -33.58
N ILE A 344 6.05 23.60 -34.11
CA ILE A 344 5.23 24.70 -33.59
C ILE A 344 3.73 24.43 -33.79
N TYR A 345 3.34 23.88 -34.93
CA TYR A 345 1.94 23.52 -35.22
C TYR A 345 1.43 22.40 -34.29
N TYR A 346 2.24 21.36 -34.10
CA TYR A 346 1.92 20.26 -33.20
C TYR A 346 1.78 20.71 -31.72
N TYR A 347 2.66 21.60 -31.27
CA TYR A 347 2.61 22.15 -29.91
C TYR A 347 1.35 23.02 -29.69
N ARG A 348 0.99 23.86 -30.67
CA ARG A 348 -0.24 24.65 -30.63
C ARG A 348 -1.49 23.75 -30.57
N GLU A 349 -1.51 22.69 -31.35
CA GLU A 349 -2.65 21.76 -31.36
C GLU A 349 -2.73 20.92 -30.07
N ARG A 350 -1.57 20.52 -29.53
CA ARG A 350 -1.49 19.80 -28.25
C ARG A 350 -1.90 20.68 -27.06
N MET A 351 -1.52 21.95 -27.05
CA MET A 351 -1.95 22.92 -26.03
C MET A 351 -3.46 23.16 -26.10
N LYS A 352 -4.04 23.27 -27.30
CA LYS A 352 -5.50 23.38 -27.47
C LYS A 352 -6.24 22.13 -26.96
N ARG A 353 -5.70 20.93 -27.20
CA ARG A 353 -6.28 19.67 -26.68
C ARG A 353 -6.19 19.59 -25.15
N LYS A 354 -5.05 19.98 -24.56
CA LYS A 354 -4.89 20.05 -23.09
C LYS A 354 -5.85 21.07 -22.47
N GLN A 355 -6.01 22.22 -23.10
CA GLN A 355 -6.93 23.26 -22.63
C GLN A 355 -8.38 22.78 -22.63
N ARG A 356 -8.82 22.10 -23.71
CA ARG A 356 -10.14 21.45 -23.78
C ARG A 356 -10.31 20.32 -22.75
N GLN A 357 -9.23 19.63 -22.39
CA GLN A 357 -9.28 18.56 -21.38
C GLN A 357 -9.43 19.15 -19.97
N ILE A 358 -8.70 20.23 -19.66
CA ILE A 358 -8.84 20.98 -18.41
C ILE A 358 -10.26 21.57 -18.27
N GLU A 359 -10.80 22.14 -19.35
CA GLU A 359 -12.18 22.66 -19.36
C GLU A 359 -13.21 21.55 -19.07
N ARG A 360 -13.02 20.34 -19.63
CA ARG A 360 -13.89 19.18 -19.32
C ARG A 360 -13.78 18.74 -17.86
N TYR A 361 -12.57 18.76 -17.28
CA TYR A 361 -12.40 18.44 -15.85
C TYR A 361 -13.02 19.52 -14.95
N MET A 362 -12.90 20.81 -15.30
CA MET A 362 -13.54 21.90 -14.56
C MET A 362 -15.07 21.78 -14.59
N LEU A 363 -15.65 21.49 -15.77
CA LEU A 363 -17.09 21.24 -15.91
C LEU A 363 -17.53 19.99 -15.12
N ALA A 364 -16.71 18.93 -15.08
CA ALA A 364 -17.00 17.75 -14.27
C ALA A 364 -16.94 18.02 -12.76
N ILE A 365 -15.96 18.81 -12.32
CA ILE A 365 -15.85 19.26 -10.92
C ILE A 365 -17.05 20.14 -10.53
N ASP A 366 -17.45 21.05 -11.40
CA ASP A 366 -18.62 21.91 -11.15
C ASP A 366 -19.93 21.10 -11.16
N SER A 367 -20.04 20.10 -12.04
CA SER A 367 -21.19 19.18 -12.03
C SER A 367 -21.23 18.31 -10.76
N MET A 368 -20.05 17.85 -10.26
CA MET A 368 -19.94 17.13 -8.99
C MET A 368 -20.28 18.04 -7.79
N ARG A 369 -19.83 19.30 -7.79
CA ARG A 369 -20.18 20.29 -6.76
C ARG A 369 -21.70 20.59 -6.76
N ALA A 370 -22.28 20.73 -7.94
CA ALA A 370 -23.73 20.94 -8.08
C ALA A 370 -24.52 19.69 -7.65
N SER A 371 -24.02 18.49 -7.96
CA SER A 371 -24.60 17.22 -7.53
C SER A 371 -24.50 17.04 -6.00
N LYS A 372 -23.33 17.37 -5.42
CA LYS A 372 -23.12 17.35 -3.96
C LYS A 372 -24.04 18.35 -3.25
N LYS A 373 -24.25 19.55 -3.81
CA LYS A 373 -25.17 20.56 -3.26
C LYS A 373 -26.61 20.06 -3.32
N ARG A 374 -27.06 19.48 -4.45
CA ARG A 374 -28.40 18.87 -4.57
C ARG A 374 -28.57 17.66 -3.65
N ALA A 375 -27.54 16.82 -3.49
CA ALA A 375 -27.58 15.70 -2.54
C ALA A 375 -27.71 16.19 -1.09
N LEU A 376 -27.06 17.30 -0.72
CA LEU A 376 -27.21 17.94 0.60
C LEU A 376 -28.60 18.56 0.78
N GLU A 377 -29.16 19.18 -0.26
CA GLU A 377 -30.53 19.74 -0.24
C GLU A 377 -31.59 18.61 -0.16
N HIS A 378 -31.34 17.43 -0.77
CA HIS A 378 -32.20 16.24 -0.63
C HIS A 378 -32.06 15.53 0.72
N LEU A 379 -30.96 15.69 1.45
CA LEU A 379 -30.78 15.14 2.79
C LEU A 379 -31.65 15.83 3.86
N VAL A 380 -32.06 17.06 3.62
CA VAL A 380 -32.93 17.82 4.52
C VAL A 380 -34.42 17.37 4.44
N VAL A 381 -34.79 16.59 3.43
CA VAL A 381 -36.21 16.20 3.16
C VAL A 381 -36.52 14.73 3.46
N LYS A 382 -35.61 13.94 4.09
CA LYS A 382 -35.80 12.51 4.22
C LYS A 382 -35.58 11.92 5.62
N GLU A 383 -36.38 12.33 6.57
CA GLU A 383 -36.58 11.57 7.85
C GLU A 383 -37.18 10.17 7.63
N GLU A 384 -37.91 9.92 6.56
CA GLU A 384 -38.53 8.60 6.30
C GLU A 384 -37.58 7.53 5.71
N ARG A 385 -36.48 7.93 5.03
CA ARG A 385 -35.48 6.96 4.51
C ARG A 385 -34.42 6.56 5.54
N GLU A 386 -34.21 7.34 6.58
CA GLU A 386 -33.32 6.93 7.69
C GLU A 386 -33.83 5.72 8.44
N ILE A 387 -35.15 5.53 8.52
CA ILE A 387 -35.76 4.37 9.18
C ILE A 387 -35.49 3.09 8.40
N GLN A 388 -35.60 3.10 7.08
CA GLN A 388 -35.33 1.93 6.22
C GLN A 388 -33.84 1.58 6.21
N LEU A 389 -32.95 2.58 6.24
CA LEU A 389 -31.49 2.33 6.34
C LEU A 389 -31.10 1.78 7.72
N LYS A 390 -31.77 2.26 8.79
CA LYS A 390 -31.60 1.73 10.16
C LYS A 390 -32.07 0.28 10.26
N GLU A 391 -33.19 -0.08 9.66
CA GLU A 391 -33.67 -1.47 9.63
C GLU A 391 -32.74 -2.39 8.83
N LEU A 392 -32.19 -1.93 7.69
CA LEU A 392 -31.22 -2.69 6.91
C LEU A 392 -29.88 -2.89 7.64
N VAL A 393 -29.42 -1.86 8.36
CA VAL A 393 -28.21 -1.94 9.19
C VAL A 393 -28.46 -2.82 10.41
N LEU A 394 -29.62 -2.72 11.06
CA LEU A 394 -29.99 -3.55 12.19
C LEU A 394 -30.12 -5.04 11.80
N SER A 395 -30.69 -5.36 10.64
CA SER A 395 -30.77 -6.75 10.17
C SER A 395 -29.39 -7.36 9.89
N ARG A 396 -28.40 -6.56 9.46
CA ARG A 396 -27.01 -7.00 9.31
C ARG A 396 -26.33 -7.19 10.68
N PHE A 397 -26.62 -6.33 11.66
CA PHE A 397 -26.12 -6.49 13.03
C PHE A 397 -26.79 -7.69 13.73
N GLU A 398 -28.08 -7.95 13.51
CA GLU A 398 -28.75 -9.18 13.99
C GLU A 398 -28.13 -10.46 13.43
N PHE A 399 -27.74 -10.46 12.16
CA PHE A 399 -27.02 -11.59 11.56
C PHE A 399 -25.62 -11.78 12.15
N LEU A 400 -24.87 -10.67 12.39
CA LEU A 400 -23.56 -10.72 13.06
C LEU A 400 -23.69 -11.13 14.52
N ASP A 401 -24.76 -10.71 15.21
CA ASP A 401 -25.05 -11.12 16.60
C ASP A 401 -25.41 -12.62 16.66
N GLN A 402 -26.21 -13.12 15.72
CA GLN A 402 -26.52 -14.57 15.60
C GLN A 402 -25.27 -15.39 15.29
N LEU A 403 -24.36 -14.92 14.42
CA LEU A 403 -23.05 -15.52 14.19
C LEU A 403 -22.17 -15.46 15.44
N GLY A 404 -22.18 -14.32 16.15
CA GLY A 404 -21.50 -14.14 17.43
C GLY A 404 -21.99 -15.12 18.50
N ARG A 405 -23.29 -15.25 18.67
CA ARG A 405 -23.89 -16.21 19.62
C ARG A 405 -23.58 -17.66 19.25
N ALA A 406 -23.66 -18.03 17.98
CA ALA A 406 -23.27 -19.37 17.52
C ALA A 406 -21.78 -19.69 17.74
N PHE A 407 -20.95 -18.64 17.75
CA PHE A 407 -19.53 -18.74 18.10
C PHE A 407 -19.32 -18.90 19.62
N TYR A 408 -20.20 -18.28 20.44
CA TYR A 408 -20.10 -18.23 21.91
C TYR A 408 -20.59 -19.47 22.63
N GLU A 409 -21.60 -20.13 22.10
CA GLU A 409 -22.33 -21.16 22.86
C GLU A 409 -21.62 -22.53 22.93
N ARG A 410 -20.47 -22.72 22.25
CA ARG A 410 -19.76 -24.01 22.25
C ARG A 410 -18.26 -23.85 22.07
N ASP A 411 -17.46 -24.38 22.99
CA ASP A 411 -15.98 -24.45 22.93
C ASP A 411 -15.45 -25.04 21.61
N ASN A 412 -14.82 -24.23 20.81
CA ASN A 412 -13.96 -24.45 19.61
C ASN A 412 -13.84 -25.89 19.04
N THR A 413 -14.94 -26.61 18.96
CA THR A 413 -15.01 -28.00 18.48
C THR A 413 -15.43 -28.03 16.99
N LYS A 414 -15.15 -29.16 16.29
CA LYS A 414 -15.65 -29.44 14.93
C LYS A 414 -17.16 -29.14 14.76
N ALA A 415 -17.94 -29.34 15.83
CA ALA A 415 -19.38 -29.07 15.88
C ALA A 415 -19.73 -27.58 15.78
N GLN A 416 -18.84 -26.68 16.24
CA GLN A 416 -19.03 -25.23 16.15
C GLN A 416 -18.76 -24.70 14.73
N GLN A 417 -17.71 -25.20 14.09
CA GLN A 417 -17.46 -24.91 12.68
C GLN A 417 -18.63 -25.38 11.79
N GLU A 418 -19.22 -26.52 12.10
CA GLU A 418 -20.39 -27.05 11.41
C GLU A 418 -21.66 -26.24 11.67
N ALA A 419 -21.85 -25.72 12.89
CA ALA A 419 -23.01 -24.88 13.24
C ALA A 419 -22.92 -23.49 12.56
N ILE A 420 -21.74 -22.87 12.55
CA ILE A 420 -21.48 -21.62 11.84
C ILE A 420 -21.64 -21.84 10.33
N TYR A 421 -21.09 -22.91 9.78
CA TYR A 421 -21.26 -23.27 8.38
C TYR A 421 -22.74 -23.46 8.02
N LYS A 422 -23.54 -24.14 8.88
CA LYS A 422 -24.97 -24.30 8.68
C LYS A 422 -25.72 -22.97 8.72
N GLN A 423 -25.39 -22.06 9.61
CA GLN A 423 -26.06 -20.75 9.68
C GLN A 423 -25.67 -19.86 8.50
N VAL A 424 -24.39 -19.80 8.13
CA VAL A 424 -23.91 -19.10 6.94
C VAL A 424 -24.55 -19.69 5.68
N LYS A 425 -24.61 -21.01 5.57
CA LYS A 425 -25.28 -21.70 4.47
C LYS A 425 -26.77 -21.39 4.43
N LYS A 426 -27.46 -21.39 5.58
CA LYS A 426 -28.88 -21.03 5.69
C LYS A 426 -29.14 -19.60 5.24
N PHE A 427 -28.28 -18.65 5.62
CA PHE A 427 -28.39 -17.26 5.19
C PHE A 427 -28.25 -17.12 3.66
N PHE A 428 -27.22 -17.73 3.07
CA PHE A 428 -27.03 -17.69 1.62
C PHE A 428 -28.08 -18.48 0.84
N THR A 429 -28.60 -19.58 1.41
CA THR A 429 -29.71 -20.34 0.79
C THR A 429 -31.01 -19.54 0.83
N ASN A 430 -31.28 -18.79 1.91
CA ASN A 430 -32.42 -17.88 1.99
C ASN A 430 -32.32 -16.74 0.99
N LEU A 431 -31.09 -16.23 0.71
CA LEU A 431 -30.86 -15.23 -0.32
C LEU A 431 -31.28 -15.71 -1.72
N ALA A 432 -31.11 -17.02 -2.00
CA ALA A 432 -31.48 -17.61 -3.27
C ALA A 432 -32.96 -17.99 -3.33
N SER A 433 -33.57 -18.35 -2.20
CA SER A 433 -34.92 -18.90 -2.15
C SER A 433 -36.03 -17.88 -1.87
N ASN A 434 -35.68 -16.68 -1.41
CA ASN A 434 -36.63 -15.60 -1.14
C ASN A 434 -36.73 -14.62 -2.31
N PRO A 435 -37.83 -14.60 -3.08
CA PRO A 435 -38.00 -13.72 -4.23
C PRO A 435 -37.93 -12.22 -3.89
N ALA A 436 -38.31 -11.83 -2.67
CA ALA A 436 -38.24 -10.43 -2.22
C ALA A 436 -36.80 -9.98 -2.03
N THR A 437 -35.97 -10.80 -1.38
CA THR A 437 -34.55 -10.51 -1.16
C THR A 437 -33.74 -10.52 -2.48
N GLN A 438 -34.14 -11.39 -3.40
CA GLN A 438 -33.52 -11.46 -4.72
C GLN A 438 -33.81 -10.22 -5.57
N LYS A 439 -35.07 -9.71 -5.49
CA LYS A 439 -35.47 -8.46 -6.14
C LYS A 439 -34.75 -7.26 -5.54
N GLU A 440 -34.62 -7.21 -4.23
CA GLU A 440 -33.88 -6.15 -3.52
C GLU A 440 -32.40 -6.13 -3.93
N LEU A 441 -31.76 -7.31 -4.04
CA LEU A 441 -30.39 -7.41 -4.55
C LEU A 441 -30.27 -6.92 -6.00
N GLU A 442 -31.24 -7.27 -6.85
CA GLU A 442 -31.28 -6.80 -8.23
C GLU A 442 -31.44 -5.27 -8.29
N GLU A 443 -32.26 -4.67 -7.45
CA GLU A 443 -32.44 -3.22 -7.35
C GLU A 443 -31.13 -2.52 -6.89
N ILE A 444 -30.42 -3.09 -5.91
CA ILE A 444 -29.12 -2.59 -5.44
C ILE A 444 -28.07 -2.67 -6.55
N VAL A 445 -27.98 -3.80 -7.26
CA VAL A 445 -27.03 -4.00 -8.36
C VAL A 445 -27.33 -3.06 -9.52
N ASN A 446 -28.60 -2.86 -9.85
CA ASN A 446 -29.02 -1.90 -10.86
C ASN A 446 -28.68 -0.46 -10.46
N ALA A 447 -28.93 -0.09 -9.22
CA ALA A 447 -28.60 1.25 -8.70
C ALA A 447 -27.07 1.52 -8.68
N ALA A 448 -26.27 0.47 -8.38
CA ALA A 448 -24.81 0.57 -8.30
C ALA A 448 -24.10 0.45 -9.66
N SER A 449 -24.74 -0.06 -10.69
CA SER A 449 -24.12 -0.44 -11.96
C SER A 449 -24.98 -0.06 -13.18
N ASP A 450 -25.48 1.15 -13.22
CA ASP A 450 -26.18 1.74 -14.38
C ASP A 450 -27.26 0.83 -14.99
N ASN A 451 -28.12 0.30 -14.12
CA ASN A 451 -29.23 -0.60 -14.49
C ASN A 451 -28.80 -1.86 -15.27
N ILE A 452 -27.63 -2.41 -14.89
CA ILE A 452 -26.97 -3.51 -15.63
C ILE A 452 -27.87 -4.75 -15.82
N ILE A 453 -28.65 -5.15 -14.80
CA ILE A 453 -29.51 -6.34 -14.90
C ILE A 453 -30.72 -6.04 -15.79
N PHE A 454 -31.28 -4.84 -15.70
CA PHE A 454 -32.38 -4.41 -16.57
C PHE A 454 -31.93 -4.38 -18.05
N LYS A 455 -30.76 -3.80 -18.33
CA LYS A 455 -30.16 -3.79 -19.66
C LYS A 455 -29.87 -5.20 -20.17
N LEU A 456 -29.35 -6.07 -19.30
CA LEU A 456 -29.06 -7.46 -19.64
C LEU A 456 -30.32 -8.24 -20.03
N ARG A 457 -31.44 -8.09 -19.30
CA ARG A 457 -32.72 -8.73 -19.64
C ARG A 457 -33.23 -8.27 -21.02
N ASN A 458 -33.09 -7.00 -21.33
CA ASN A 458 -33.54 -6.44 -22.60
C ASN A 458 -32.68 -6.87 -23.79
N GLN A 459 -31.36 -6.95 -23.60
CA GLN A 459 -30.43 -7.27 -24.70
C GLN A 459 -30.22 -8.79 -24.89
N PHE A 460 -30.49 -9.59 -23.84
CA PHE A 460 -30.34 -11.05 -23.87
C PHE A 460 -31.61 -11.78 -23.43
N PRO A 461 -32.74 -11.62 -24.13
CA PRO A 461 -34.02 -12.21 -23.71
C PRO A 461 -34.01 -13.76 -23.74
N LYS A 462 -33.00 -14.38 -24.37
CA LYS A 462 -32.84 -15.83 -24.41
C LYS A 462 -32.03 -16.40 -23.22
N PHE A 463 -31.57 -15.56 -22.28
CA PHE A 463 -30.96 -16.07 -21.05
C PHE A 463 -32.00 -16.64 -20.12
N LYS A 464 -31.68 -17.79 -19.51
CA LYS A 464 -32.55 -18.38 -18.51
C LYS A 464 -32.56 -17.53 -17.24
N PRO A 465 -33.68 -17.49 -16.48
CA PRO A 465 -33.74 -16.80 -15.21
C PRO A 465 -32.53 -17.10 -14.30
N ALA A 466 -32.17 -18.38 -14.16
CA ALA A 466 -31.03 -18.82 -13.37
C ALA A 466 -29.65 -18.33 -13.88
N ASP A 467 -29.56 -17.92 -15.14
CA ASP A 467 -28.34 -17.32 -15.69
C ASP A 467 -28.30 -15.82 -15.38
N ILE A 468 -29.46 -15.16 -15.36
CA ILE A 468 -29.60 -13.76 -14.93
C ILE A 468 -29.28 -13.64 -13.44
N ASP A 469 -29.81 -14.56 -12.61
CA ASP A 469 -29.52 -14.59 -11.18
C ASP A 469 -28.03 -14.78 -10.90
N LEU A 470 -27.38 -15.71 -11.64
CA LEU A 470 -25.93 -15.91 -11.55
C LEU A 470 -25.17 -14.63 -11.91
N LEU A 471 -25.56 -13.92 -12.96
CA LEU A 471 -24.95 -12.66 -13.36
C LEU A 471 -25.19 -11.55 -12.32
N CYS A 472 -26.38 -11.53 -11.71
CA CYS A 472 -26.68 -10.61 -10.63
C CYS A 472 -25.73 -10.80 -9.44
N TYR A 473 -25.48 -12.05 -9.01
CA TYR A 473 -24.52 -12.35 -7.95
C TYR A 473 -23.08 -11.95 -8.32
N ILE A 474 -22.69 -12.18 -9.58
CA ILE A 474 -21.36 -11.78 -10.07
C ILE A 474 -21.20 -10.24 -10.04
N TYR A 475 -22.21 -9.51 -10.52
CA TYR A 475 -22.20 -8.05 -10.53
C TYR A 475 -22.35 -7.44 -9.14
N ALA A 476 -22.94 -8.16 -8.19
CA ALA A 476 -22.93 -7.83 -6.77
C ALA A 476 -21.54 -8.03 -6.11
N GLY A 477 -20.57 -8.60 -6.82
CA GLY A 477 -19.20 -8.81 -6.32
C GLY A 477 -19.02 -10.09 -5.49
N PHE A 478 -19.94 -11.04 -5.53
CA PHE A 478 -19.78 -12.31 -4.81
C PHE A 478 -18.72 -13.19 -5.47
N SER A 479 -17.86 -13.81 -4.65
CA SER A 479 -16.89 -14.79 -5.11
C SER A 479 -17.58 -16.08 -5.60
N ALA A 480 -16.92 -16.82 -6.49
CA ALA A 480 -17.45 -18.09 -7.01
C ALA A 480 -17.73 -19.11 -5.89
N GLN A 481 -16.98 -19.06 -4.79
CA GLN A 481 -17.19 -19.88 -3.60
C GLN A 481 -18.52 -19.53 -2.91
N ILE A 482 -18.79 -18.23 -2.72
CA ILE A 482 -20.04 -17.76 -2.12
C ILE A 482 -21.22 -18.09 -3.04
N ILE A 483 -21.08 -17.83 -4.33
CA ILE A 483 -22.11 -18.14 -5.34
C ILE A 483 -22.43 -19.65 -5.35
N SER A 484 -21.42 -20.52 -5.20
CA SER A 484 -21.61 -21.96 -5.12
C SER A 484 -22.49 -22.37 -3.93
N VAL A 485 -22.35 -21.69 -2.79
CA VAL A 485 -23.18 -21.90 -1.60
C VAL A 485 -24.59 -21.35 -1.81
N ILE A 486 -24.74 -20.20 -2.45
CA ILE A 486 -26.03 -19.56 -2.75
C ILE A 486 -26.87 -20.46 -3.69
N ILE A 487 -26.29 -20.92 -4.79
CA ILE A 487 -26.96 -21.66 -5.85
C ILE A 487 -27.05 -23.17 -5.52
N GLY A 488 -26.19 -23.67 -4.61
CA GLY A 488 -26.10 -25.10 -4.27
C GLY A 488 -25.41 -25.95 -5.35
N ASP A 489 -24.46 -25.33 -6.09
CA ASP A 489 -23.72 -25.97 -7.17
C ASP A 489 -22.22 -26.02 -6.85
N SER A 490 -21.43 -26.81 -7.56
CA SER A 490 -19.99 -26.86 -7.34
C SER A 490 -19.29 -25.58 -7.81
N VAL A 491 -18.22 -25.17 -7.14
CA VAL A 491 -17.42 -24.00 -7.53
C VAL A 491 -16.91 -24.11 -8.98
N SER A 492 -16.52 -25.32 -9.39
CA SER A 492 -16.09 -25.60 -10.78
C SER A 492 -17.21 -25.33 -11.79
N ASN A 493 -18.45 -25.73 -11.45
CA ASN A 493 -19.62 -25.46 -12.30
C ASN A 493 -19.95 -23.97 -12.38
N ILE A 494 -19.79 -23.22 -11.28
CA ILE A 494 -19.96 -21.76 -11.29
C ILE A 494 -18.95 -21.11 -12.24
N TYR A 495 -17.66 -21.47 -12.17
CA TYR A 495 -16.65 -20.98 -13.10
C TYR A 495 -16.98 -21.34 -14.56
N ASN A 496 -17.40 -22.58 -14.81
CA ASN A 496 -17.78 -23.02 -16.15
C ASN A 496 -19.00 -22.27 -16.68
N ARG A 497 -19.99 -22.01 -15.82
CA ARG A 497 -21.18 -21.22 -16.18
C ARG A 497 -20.82 -19.77 -16.43
N LYS A 498 -20.01 -19.16 -15.57
CA LYS A 498 -19.49 -17.79 -15.76
C LYS A 498 -18.76 -17.67 -17.10
N SER A 499 -17.83 -18.60 -17.39
CA SER A 499 -17.09 -18.60 -18.65
C SER A 499 -17.99 -18.74 -19.89
N ARG A 500 -18.98 -19.61 -19.83
CA ARG A 500 -19.96 -19.79 -20.93
C ARG A 500 -20.82 -18.55 -21.13
N LEU A 501 -21.28 -17.92 -20.05
CA LEU A 501 -22.07 -16.69 -20.12
C LEU A 501 -21.22 -15.54 -20.67
N LYS A 502 -19.97 -15.42 -20.21
CA LYS A 502 -19.02 -14.43 -20.72
C LYS A 502 -18.76 -14.62 -22.22
N ALA A 503 -18.57 -15.86 -22.68
CA ALA A 503 -18.38 -16.16 -24.11
C ALA A 503 -19.65 -15.83 -24.93
N ARG A 504 -20.85 -16.14 -24.42
CA ARG A 504 -22.12 -15.81 -25.09
C ARG A 504 -22.35 -14.31 -25.19
N ILE A 505 -21.95 -13.54 -24.18
CA ILE A 505 -22.02 -12.06 -24.22
C ILE A 505 -20.99 -11.54 -25.22
N ALA A 506 -19.76 -12.05 -25.20
CA ALA A 506 -18.68 -11.62 -26.07
C ALA A 506 -18.97 -11.84 -27.57
N THR A 507 -19.65 -12.94 -27.90
CA THR A 507 -20.00 -13.30 -29.29
C THR A 507 -21.32 -12.70 -29.75
N SER A 508 -21.98 -11.89 -28.93
CA SER A 508 -23.25 -11.24 -29.28
C SER A 508 -23.05 -9.96 -30.06
N ASP A 509 -24.09 -9.53 -30.77
CA ASP A 509 -24.15 -8.23 -31.48
C ASP A 509 -24.54 -7.06 -30.55
N SER A 510 -24.56 -7.26 -29.23
CA SER A 510 -24.92 -6.23 -28.27
C SER A 510 -23.92 -5.07 -28.29
N ALA A 511 -24.44 -3.84 -28.39
CA ALA A 511 -23.61 -2.62 -28.36
C ALA A 511 -22.89 -2.41 -27.00
N GLU A 512 -23.44 -2.99 -25.92
CA GLU A 512 -22.91 -2.85 -24.55
C GLU A 512 -22.17 -4.12 -24.06
N LYS A 513 -21.81 -5.05 -24.94
CA LYS A 513 -21.15 -6.31 -24.57
C LYS A 513 -19.89 -6.10 -23.74
N ASP A 514 -19.08 -5.11 -24.09
CA ASP A 514 -17.84 -4.79 -23.36
C ASP A 514 -18.11 -4.28 -21.94
N PHE A 515 -19.17 -3.51 -21.76
CA PHE A 515 -19.64 -3.07 -20.45
C PHE A 515 -20.01 -4.26 -19.56
N PHE A 516 -20.80 -5.22 -20.07
CA PHE A 516 -21.16 -6.41 -19.32
C PHE A 516 -19.94 -7.29 -18.98
N ILE A 517 -19.01 -7.44 -19.93
CA ILE A 517 -17.80 -8.26 -19.76
C ILE A 517 -16.84 -7.64 -18.73
N GLN A 518 -16.68 -6.32 -18.77
CA GLN A 518 -15.83 -5.58 -17.83
C GLN A 518 -16.32 -5.74 -16.40
N LYS A 519 -17.62 -5.71 -16.18
CA LYS A 519 -18.24 -5.89 -14.86
C LYS A 519 -18.25 -7.35 -14.37
N MET A 520 -17.87 -8.32 -15.22
CA MET A 520 -17.71 -9.74 -14.83
C MET A 520 -16.29 -10.06 -14.34
N GLN A 521 -15.39 -9.10 -14.32
CA GLN A 521 -14.06 -9.33 -13.77
C GLN A 521 -14.13 -9.39 -12.25
#